data_2494461d6777d2b116625d03417d4a17
#
_entry.id   2494461d6777d2b116625d03417d4a17
#
_cell.length_a   1.000
_cell.length_b   1.000
_cell.length_c   1.000
_cell.angle_alpha   90.00
_cell.angle_beta   90.00
_cell.angle_gamma   90.00
#
_symmetry.space_group_name_H-M   'P 1'
#
loop_
_entity.id
_entity.type
_entity.pdbx_description
1 polymer ?
#
loop_
_entity_poly.entity_id
_entity_poly.type
_entity_poly.pdbx_seq_one_letter_code
_entity_poly.pdbx_strand_id
1 'polypeptide(L)'
;IGTGLVGSEMCIRDRSYTIRFTLEPMNEAEYAVLTAPVDMTKEDVQNRSKKRRRQRRGDKGADRTKPLETTIDVPPSGPSETELKAMKKPELVMLADTHGLSKTGKKDELIERILAALPPAPAVFDLPDDETILKIIDGLNGIKLAQRTPERVAHRRSDLIRKRTVFEAHSPFIEVNEEGQREVEFTLRCESGTYVKETVHGDGGRTQPSVAALIKAKCNVVWLDVGDIHAD
;
A
#
# COMPACT_ATOMS: atom_id res chain seq x y z
N ILE A 1 -44.50 -23.97 -25.15
CA ILE A 1 -43.44 -23.10 -25.70
C ILE A 1 -42.97 -22.26 -24.51
N GLY A 2 -41.98 -22.78 -23.81
CA GLY A 2 -41.35 -22.09 -22.69
C GLY A 2 -40.21 -21.23 -23.21
N THR A 3 -40.36 -19.90 -23.18
CA THR A 3 -39.25 -18.99 -23.37
C THR A 3 -38.43 -18.95 -22.10
N GLY A 4 -37.35 -19.72 -22.08
CA GLY A 4 -36.33 -19.62 -21.06
C GLY A 4 -35.76 -18.22 -21.08
N LEU A 5 -35.92 -17.49 -19.95
CA LEU A 5 -35.15 -16.31 -19.65
C LEU A 5 -33.69 -16.73 -19.58
N VAL A 6 -32.95 -16.43 -20.61
CA VAL A 6 -31.51 -16.45 -20.58
C VAL A 6 -31.10 -15.37 -19.56
N GLY A 7 -30.66 -15.82 -18.39
CA GLY A 7 -30.09 -14.93 -17.42
C GLY A 7 -29.01 -14.12 -18.12
N SER A 8 -29.06 -12.80 -18.01
CA SER A 8 -28.01 -11.92 -18.46
C SER A 8 -26.77 -12.27 -17.66
N GLU A 9 -25.91 -13.12 -18.22
CA GLU A 9 -24.52 -13.22 -17.78
C GLU A 9 -23.96 -11.80 -17.89
N MET A 10 -23.79 -11.20 -16.74
CA MET A 10 -23.13 -9.90 -16.63
C MET A 10 -21.72 -10.14 -17.14
N CYS A 11 -21.48 -9.78 -18.41
CA CYS A 11 -20.18 -9.90 -19.03
C CYS A 11 -19.14 -9.23 -18.11
N ILE A 12 -18.43 -10.05 -17.37
CA ILE A 12 -17.26 -9.63 -16.61
C ILE A 12 -16.19 -9.36 -17.65
N ARG A 13 -16.08 -8.11 -18.05
CA ARG A 13 -15.09 -7.70 -19.04
C ARG A 13 -13.76 -7.48 -18.33
N ASP A 14 -12.79 -8.29 -18.68
CA ASP A 14 -11.41 -8.10 -18.27
C ASP A 14 -10.87 -6.82 -18.86
N ARG A 15 -9.87 -6.25 -18.18
CA ARG A 15 -9.24 -5.01 -18.64
C ARG A 15 -7.73 -5.13 -18.57
N SER A 16 -7.09 -4.57 -19.55
CA SER A 16 -5.66 -4.33 -19.54
C SER A 16 -5.35 -2.93 -19.03
N TYR A 17 -4.26 -2.81 -18.31
CA TYR A 17 -3.77 -1.56 -17.75
C TYR A 17 -2.27 -1.50 -17.98
N THR A 18 -1.76 -0.38 -18.45
CA THR A 18 -0.33 -0.10 -18.41
C THR A 18 -0.05 0.73 -17.17
N ILE A 19 0.92 0.30 -16.39
CA ILE A 19 1.21 0.85 -15.07
C ILE A 19 2.67 1.21 -15.00
N ARG A 20 2.97 2.40 -14.47
CA ARG A 20 4.32 2.85 -14.20
C ARG A 20 4.44 3.25 -12.74
N PHE A 21 5.52 2.80 -12.09
CA PHE A 21 5.76 3.07 -10.67
C PHE A 21 7.24 3.21 -10.37
N THR A 22 7.58 4.04 -9.40
CA THR A 22 8.93 4.20 -8.89
C THR A 22 9.18 3.30 -7.69
N LEU A 23 10.46 2.98 -7.46
CA LEU A 23 10.92 2.13 -6.36
C LEU A 23 11.65 2.95 -5.32
N GLU A 24 11.30 2.73 -4.05
CA GLU A 24 12.01 3.27 -2.90
C GLU A 24 12.32 2.15 -1.89
N PRO A 25 13.41 2.25 -1.13
CA PRO A 25 13.70 1.29 -0.07
C PRO A 25 12.55 1.18 0.94
N MET A 26 12.32 -0.02 1.45
CA MET A 26 11.31 -0.34 2.46
C MET A 26 12.00 -0.92 3.68
N ASN A 27 11.52 -0.61 4.87
CA ASN A 27 12.01 -1.20 6.10
C ASN A 27 11.17 -2.42 6.54
N GLU A 28 11.72 -3.21 7.47
CA GLU A 28 11.05 -4.42 7.98
C GLU A 28 9.68 -4.16 8.60
N ALA A 29 9.48 -3.03 9.26
CA ALA A 29 8.19 -2.68 9.87
C ALA A 29 7.13 -2.40 8.82
N GLU A 30 7.48 -1.67 7.76
CA GLU A 30 6.60 -1.41 6.61
C GLU A 30 6.27 -2.71 5.86
N TYR A 31 7.28 -3.58 5.69
CA TYR A 31 7.09 -4.90 5.08
C TYR A 31 6.15 -5.79 5.90
N ALA A 32 6.30 -5.80 7.22
CA ALA A 32 5.43 -6.55 8.11
C ALA A 32 3.97 -6.12 7.99
N VAL A 33 3.72 -4.81 7.82
CA VAL A 33 2.37 -4.27 7.58
C VAL A 33 1.81 -4.78 6.24
N LEU A 34 2.60 -4.75 5.17
CA LEU A 34 2.15 -5.20 3.85
C LEU A 34 1.87 -6.71 3.78
N THR A 35 2.55 -7.49 4.61
CA THR A 35 2.44 -8.96 4.63
C THR A 35 1.58 -9.48 5.77
N ALA A 36 1.13 -8.62 6.68
CA ALA A 36 0.21 -9.00 7.75
C ALA A 36 -1.06 -9.62 7.16
N PRO A 37 -1.58 -10.72 7.73
CA PRO A 37 -2.78 -11.35 7.21
C PRO A 37 -3.92 -10.34 7.06
N VAL A 38 -4.58 -10.34 5.91
CA VAL A 38 -5.79 -9.51 5.71
C VAL A 38 -6.81 -9.92 6.76
N ASP A 39 -7.25 -8.99 7.60
CA ASP A 39 -8.22 -9.27 8.65
C ASP A 39 -9.57 -9.68 8.03
N MET A 40 -9.79 -10.99 7.95
CA MET A 40 -11.01 -11.59 7.41
C MET A 40 -12.18 -11.51 8.39
N THR A 41 -11.92 -11.20 9.67
CA THR A 41 -12.97 -11.17 10.70
C THR A 41 -13.90 -9.95 10.58
N LYS A 42 -13.49 -8.94 9.81
CA LYS A 42 -14.32 -7.77 9.48
C LYS A 42 -15.13 -7.94 8.19
N GLU A 43 -15.39 -9.16 7.79
CA GLU A 43 -16.41 -9.46 6.76
C GLU A 43 -17.83 -9.06 7.20
N ASP A 44 -17.98 -8.47 8.35
CA ASP A 44 -19.24 -7.86 8.72
C ASP A 44 -19.63 -6.83 7.66
N VAL A 45 -20.41 -7.36 6.73
CA VAL A 45 -21.16 -6.58 5.75
C VAL A 45 -21.99 -5.60 6.57
N GLN A 46 -21.40 -4.48 6.92
CA GLN A 46 -22.23 -3.35 7.33
C GLN A 46 -23.00 -2.93 6.10
N ASN A 47 -24.03 -3.70 5.80
CA ASN A 47 -25.15 -3.25 5.02
C ASN A 47 -25.68 -2.01 5.75
N ARG A 48 -25.05 -0.88 5.45
CA ARG A 48 -25.53 0.42 5.91
C ARG A 48 -26.95 0.53 5.39
N SER A 49 -27.90 0.19 6.27
CA SER A 49 -29.31 0.23 5.94
C SER A 49 -29.60 1.56 5.23
N LYS A 50 -30.53 1.55 4.27
CA LYS A 50 -30.99 2.76 3.55
C LYS A 50 -31.32 3.91 4.52
N LYS A 51 -31.63 3.59 5.78
CA LYS A 51 -31.92 4.50 6.88
C LYS A 51 -30.70 5.33 7.33
N ARG A 52 -29.50 4.72 7.48
CA ARG A 52 -28.26 5.42 7.80
C ARG A 52 -27.75 6.31 6.65
N ARG A 53 -28.05 5.93 5.41
CA ARG A 53 -27.72 6.72 4.24
C ARG A 53 -28.58 8.00 4.14
N ARG A 54 -29.83 7.97 4.63
CA ARG A 54 -30.71 9.15 4.74
C ARG A 54 -30.28 10.08 5.88
N GLN A 55 -29.86 9.56 7.03
CA GLN A 55 -29.41 10.35 8.17
C GLN A 55 -28.14 11.17 7.85
N ARG A 56 -27.19 10.60 7.10
CA ARG A 56 -25.99 11.32 6.65
C ARG A 56 -26.25 12.41 5.61
N ARG A 57 -27.37 12.37 4.90
CA ARG A 57 -27.76 13.46 3.99
C ARG A 57 -28.30 14.69 4.71
N GLY A 58 -28.75 14.55 5.96
CA GLY A 58 -29.20 15.65 6.82
C GLY A 58 -28.07 16.35 7.57
N ASP A 59 -26.93 15.70 7.74
CA ASP A 59 -25.80 16.22 8.51
C ASP A 59 -24.84 17.01 7.59
N LYS A 60 -25.22 18.26 7.33
CA LYS A 60 -24.46 19.19 6.47
C LYS A 60 -23.21 19.78 7.12
N GLY A 61 -22.83 19.33 8.33
CA GLY A 61 -21.72 19.89 9.13
C GLY A 61 -20.52 18.97 9.36
N ALA A 62 -20.54 17.73 8.91
CA ALA A 62 -19.39 16.86 9.09
C ALA A 62 -18.30 17.21 8.07
N ASP A 63 -17.16 17.66 8.57
CA ASP A 63 -15.95 17.93 7.80
C ASP A 63 -15.55 16.67 6.99
N ARG A 64 -15.78 16.74 5.66
CA ARG A 64 -15.51 15.65 4.73
C ARG A 64 -14.05 15.56 4.30
N THR A 65 -13.21 16.43 4.82
CA THR A 65 -11.81 16.60 4.41
C THR A 65 -10.80 15.93 5.34
N LYS A 66 -11.23 15.39 6.49
CA LYS A 66 -10.32 14.59 7.32
C LYS A 66 -10.15 13.21 6.70
N PRO A 67 -8.94 12.86 6.23
CA PRO A 67 -8.59 11.48 5.98
C PRO A 67 -8.87 10.70 7.26
N LEU A 68 -9.46 9.51 7.15
CA LEU A 68 -9.46 8.58 8.26
C LEU A 68 -8.00 8.20 8.47
N GLU A 69 -7.34 8.86 9.42
CA GLU A 69 -6.03 8.45 9.87
C GLU A 69 -6.19 7.02 10.41
N THR A 70 -5.98 6.05 9.56
CA THR A 70 -5.60 4.73 10.02
C THR A 70 -4.18 4.91 10.52
N THR A 71 -4.07 5.30 11.78
CA THR A 71 -2.86 5.04 12.54
C THR A 71 -2.66 3.54 12.54
N ILE A 72 -1.95 3.06 11.53
CA ILE A 72 -1.26 1.80 11.64
C ILE A 72 -0.28 2.11 12.76
N ASP A 73 -0.49 1.50 13.94
CA ASP A 73 0.51 1.51 15.01
C ASP A 73 1.75 0.78 14.49
N VAL A 74 2.49 1.47 13.62
CA VAL A 74 3.89 1.14 13.41
C VAL A 74 4.54 1.51 14.74
N PRO A 75 5.09 0.54 15.48
CA PRO A 75 5.78 0.87 16.72
C PRO A 75 6.79 1.97 16.38
N PRO A 76 6.87 3.04 17.18
CA PRO A 76 7.74 4.17 16.89
C PRO A 76 9.16 3.63 16.71
N SER A 77 9.59 3.55 15.46
CA SER A 77 10.97 3.20 15.13
C SER A 77 11.83 4.36 15.59
N GLY A 78 12.79 4.08 16.45
CA GLY A 78 13.78 5.07 16.83
C GLY A 78 14.57 5.53 15.60
N PRO A 79 15.10 6.75 15.61
CA PRO A 79 15.98 7.22 14.55
C PRO A 79 17.24 6.35 14.48
N SER A 80 17.76 6.16 13.27
CA SER A 80 19.02 5.43 13.06
C SER A 80 20.21 6.19 13.68
N GLU A 81 21.28 5.47 14.01
CA GLU A 81 22.50 6.10 14.55
C GLU A 81 23.07 7.16 13.59
N THR A 82 22.97 6.92 12.28
CA THR A 82 23.38 7.87 11.25
C THR A 82 22.56 9.16 11.25
N GLU A 83 21.27 9.05 11.41
CA GLU A 83 20.37 10.21 11.52
C GLU A 83 20.64 11.00 12.79
N LEU A 84 20.82 10.31 13.93
CA LEU A 84 21.16 10.98 15.18
C LEU A 84 22.51 11.73 15.10
N LYS A 85 23.52 11.14 14.43
CA LYS A 85 24.81 11.79 14.20
C LYS A 85 24.68 13.03 13.28
N ALA A 86 23.75 13.02 12.33
CA ALA A 86 23.48 14.15 11.45
C ALA A 86 22.72 15.29 12.16
N MET A 87 21.91 14.98 13.17
CA MET A 87 21.13 15.97 13.93
C MET A 87 22.01 16.95 14.70
N LYS A 88 21.54 18.20 14.85
CA LYS A 88 22.18 19.19 15.70
C LYS A 88 21.83 18.93 17.18
N LYS A 89 22.69 19.37 18.10
CA LYS A 89 22.48 19.17 19.55
C LYS A 89 21.10 19.64 20.06
N PRO A 90 20.54 20.77 19.63
CA PRO A 90 19.19 21.19 20.05
C PRO A 90 18.09 20.20 19.66
N GLU A 91 18.21 19.58 18.49
CA GLU A 91 17.25 18.59 17.99
C GLU A 91 17.31 17.31 18.81
N LEU A 92 18.52 16.85 19.17
CA LEU A 92 18.71 15.71 20.06
C LEU A 92 18.17 15.96 21.47
N VAL A 93 18.32 17.19 21.99
CA VAL A 93 17.75 17.59 23.28
C VAL A 93 16.23 17.56 23.23
N MET A 94 15.63 18.02 22.14
CA MET A 94 14.18 17.99 21.95
C MET A 94 13.65 16.56 21.81
N LEU A 95 14.38 15.71 21.09
CA LEU A 95 14.05 14.28 20.96
C LEU A 95 14.14 13.58 22.32
N ALA A 96 15.21 13.81 23.08
CA ALA A 96 15.36 13.27 24.44
C ALA A 96 14.21 13.71 25.36
N ASP A 97 13.78 14.97 25.27
CA ASP A 97 12.65 15.51 26.03
C ASP A 97 11.33 14.79 25.70
N THR A 98 11.07 14.60 24.42
CA THR A 98 9.85 13.90 23.93
C THR A 98 9.75 12.47 24.48
N HIS A 99 10.89 11.81 24.69
CA HIS A 99 10.96 10.46 25.24
C HIS A 99 11.23 10.41 26.75
N GLY A 100 11.16 11.53 27.46
CA GLY A 100 11.35 11.60 28.91
C GLY A 100 12.80 11.33 29.36
N LEU A 101 13.76 11.47 28.46
CA LEU A 101 15.18 11.24 28.74
C LEU A 101 15.87 12.51 29.24
N SER A 102 16.98 12.35 29.96
CA SER A 102 17.78 13.47 30.43
C SER A 102 18.36 14.28 29.27
N LYS A 103 18.18 15.59 29.31
CA LYS A 103 18.59 16.57 28.26
C LYS A 103 20.03 17.03 28.41
N THR A 104 20.74 16.66 29.50
CA THR A 104 22.08 17.14 29.82
C THR A 104 23.13 16.18 29.22
N GLY A 105 24.25 16.76 28.80
CA GLY A 105 25.39 15.98 28.31
C GLY A 105 25.98 16.53 27.00
N LYS A 106 27.03 15.90 26.52
CA LYS A 106 27.61 16.12 25.21
C LYS A 106 26.73 15.48 24.13
N LYS A 107 26.98 15.81 22.87
CA LYS A 107 26.21 15.28 21.72
C LYS A 107 26.24 13.76 21.70
N ASP A 108 27.42 13.17 21.89
CA ASP A 108 27.61 11.72 21.83
C ASP A 108 26.89 11.00 22.99
N GLU A 109 26.93 11.58 24.19
CA GLU A 109 26.20 11.05 25.36
C GLU A 109 24.68 11.09 25.18
N LEU A 110 24.15 12.11 24.49
CA LEU A 110 22.73 12.19 24.14
C LEU A 110 22.35 11.13 23.10
N ILE A 111 23.18 10.92 22.09
CA ILE A 111 22.97 9.90 21.07
C ILE A 111 22.96 8.50 21.71
N GLU A 112 23.96 8.19 22.53
CA GLU A 112 24.06 6.89 23.20
C GLU A 112 22.83 6.63 24.11
N ARG A 113 22.39 7.65 24.84
CA ARG A 113 21.20 7.56 25.70
C ARG A 113 19.92 7.35 24.91
N ILE A 114 19.77 8.04 23.77
CA ILE A 114 18.61 7.88 22.89
C ILE A 114 18.61 6.49 22.27
N LEU A 115 19.76 5.99 21.78
CA LEU A 115 19.89 4.65 21.23
C LEU A 115 19.63 3.55 22.25
N ALA A 116 20.02 3.75 23.52
CA ALA A 116 19.76 2.80 24.57
C ALA A 116 18.28 2.74 25.01
N ALA A 117 17.55 3.83 24.85
CA ALA A 117 16.16 3.97 25.30
C ALA A 117 15.13 3.68 24.20
N LEU A 118 15.48 3.89 22.94
CA LEU A 118 14.61 3.64 21.80
C LEU A 118 14.98 2.29 21.14
N PRO A 119 13.97 1.54 20.65
CA PRO A 119 14.26 0.35 19.88
C PRO A 119 15.09 0.71 18.65
N PRO A 120 16.00 -0.15 18.21
CA PRO A 120 16.80 0.10 17.02
C PRO A 120 15.89 0.35 15.81
N ALA A 121 16.33 1.23 14.93
CA ALA A 121 15.61 1.46 13.68
C ALA A 121 15.48 0.12 12.93
N PRO A 122 14.30 -0.20 12.39
CA PRO A 122 14.11 -1.43 11.64
C PRO A 122 15.05 -1.45 10.44
N ALA A 123 15.59 -2.62 10.14
CA ALA A 123 16.46 -2.81 8.99
C ALA A 123 15.74 -2.42 7.70
N VAL A 124 16.46 -1.77 6.81
CA VAL A 124 15.97 -1.39 5.48
C VAL A 124 16.43 -2.44 4.48
N PHE A 125 15.52 -2.91 3.64
CA PHE A 125 15.85 -3.85 2.57
C PHE A 125 16.58 -3.12 1.44
N ASP A 126 17.59 -3.77 0.91
CA ASP A 126 18.22 -3.34 -0.34
C ASP A 126 17.23 -3.53 -1.50
N LEU A 127 17.23 -2.59 -2.42
CA LEU A 127 16.43 -2.73 -3.64
C LEU A 127 16.97 -3.89 -4.48
N PRO A 128 16.12 -4.83 -4.92
CA PRO A 128 16.56 -5.94 -5.75
C PRO A 128 17.08 -5.45 -7.11
N ASP A 129 17.84 -6.30 -7.78
CA ASP A 129 18.29 -6.05 -9.15
C ASP A 129 17.14 -6.11 -10.16
N ASP A 130 17.37 -5.58 -11.34
CA ASP A 130 16.37 -5.48 -12.38
C ASP A 130 15.87 -6.86 -12.85
N GLU A 131 16.77 -7.86 -12.92
CA GLU A 131 16.40 -9.22 -13.31
C GLU A 131 15.42 -9.85 -12.30
N THR A 132 15.64 -9.62 -11.00
CA THR A 132 14.73 -10.07 -9.95
C THR A 132 13.38 -9.38 -10.03
N ILE A 133 13.37 -8.06 -10.29
CA ILE A 133 12.12 -7.31 -10.45
C ILE A 133 11.32 -7.84 -11.66
N LEU A 134 11.97 -8.03 -12.81
CA LEU A 134 11.33 -8.56 -14.02
C LEU A 134 10.73 -9.95 -13.78
N LYS A 135 11.46 -10.85 -13.10
CA LYS A 135 10.95 -12.18 -12.72
C LYS A 135 9.73 -12.11 -11.80
N ILE A 136 9.72 -11.16 -10.86
CA ILE A 136 8.57 -10.97 -9.95
C ILE A 136 7.36 -10.51 -10.75
N ILE A 137 7.51 -9.57 -11.69
CA ILE A 137 6.41 -9.11 -12.54
C ILE A 137 5.87 -10.26 -13.40
N ASP A 138 6.74 -11.03 -14.05
CA ASP A 138 6.33 -12.21 -14.81
C ASP A 138 5.61 -13.25 -13.93
N GLY A 139 6.01 -13.36 -12.67
CA GLY A 139 5.38 -14.24 -11.68
C GLY A 139 3.96 -13.83 -11.27
N LEU A 140 3.47 -12.65 -11.69
CA LEU A 140 2.10 -12.23 -11.41
C LEU A 140 1.06 -12.96 -12.27
N ASN A 141 1.48 -13.69 -13.30
CA ASN A 141 0.58 -14.43 -14.17
C ASN A 141 -0.24 -15.47 -13.39
N GLY A 142 -1.57 -15.39 -13.48
CA GLY A 142 -2.49 -16.31 -12.81
C GLY A 142 -2.64 -16.08 -11.29
N ILE A 143 -2.02 -15.05 -10.72
CA ILE A 143 -2.07 -14.83 -9.27
C ILE A 143 -3.46 -14.40 -8.82
N LYS A 144 -3.86 -14.90 -7.65
CA LYS A 144 -5.13 -14.51 -7.01
C LYS A 144 -4.85 -13.48 -5.92
N LEU A 145 -5.57 -12.37 -6.01
CA LEU A 145 -5.49 -11.26 -5.07
C LEU A 145 -6.64 -11.32 -4.07
N ALA A 146 -6.36 -11.04 -2.82
CA ALA A 146 -7.35 -10.69 -1.82
C ALA A 146 -7.30 -9.17 -1.61
N GLN A 147 -8.32 -8.45 -2.08
CA GLN A 147 -8.37 -6.99 -2.00
C GLN A 147 -9.49 -6.55 -1.08
N ARG A 148 -9.13 -6.00 0.06
CA ARG A 148 -10.05 -5.27 0.91
C ARG A 148 -10.39 -3.93 0.27
N THR A 149 -11.58 -3.39 0.54
CA THR A 149 -11.95 -2.06 0.04
C THR A 149 -10.84 -1.05 0.33
N PRO A 150 -10.26 -0.39 -0.68
CA PRO A 150 -9.15 0.53 -0.49
C PRO A 150 -9.48 1.65 0.48
N GLU A 151 -8.49 2.08 1.25
CA GLU A 151 -8.66 3.13 2.24
C GLU A 151 -9.18 4.43 1.61
N ARG A 152 -8.65 4.84 0.46
CA ARG A 152 -9.08 6.03 -0.28
C ARG A 152 -10.58 6.06 -0.64
N VAL A 153 -11.25 4.91 -0.67
CA VAL A 153 -12.68 4.81 -0.98
C VAL A 153 -13.53 4.25 0.17
N ALA A 154 -12.92 3.90 1.30
CA ALA A 154 -13.60 3.32 2.46
C ALA A 154 -14.72 4.22 3.02
N HIS A 155 -14.57 5.54 2.89
CA HIS A 155 -15.58 6.52 3.32
C HIS A 155 -16.89 6.42 2.54
N ARG A 156 -16.89 5.88 1.33
CA ARG A 156 -18.07 5.83 0.42
C ARG A 156 -18.48 4.42 0.00
N ARG A 157 -17.66 3.40 0.26
CA ARG A 157 -17.92 2.01 -0.11
C ARG A 157 -18.00 1.14 1.15
N SER A 158 -18.69 0.01 1.04
CA SER A 158 -18.70 -1.01 2.09
C SER A 158 -17.32 -1.65 2.16
N ASP A 159 -16.84 -1.91 3.38
CA ASP A 159 -15.57 -2.60 3.61
C ASP A 159 -15.78 -4.11 3.35
N LEU A 160 -15.26 -4.59 2.24
CA LEU A 160 -15.40 -5.95 1.77
C LEU A 160 -14.07 -6.45 1.22
N ILE A 161 -13.81 -7.73 1.43
CA ILE A 161 -12.69 -8.41 0.78
C ILE A 161 -13.20 -9.01 -0.53
N ARG A 162 -12.54 -8.68 -1.62
CA ARG A 162 -12.82 -9.18 -2.96
C ARG A 162 -11.66 -10.01 -3.44
N LYS A 163 -11.95 -11.23 -3.86
CA LYS A 163 -10.97 -12.04 -4.59
C LYS A 163 -10.95 -11.58 -6.03
N ARG A 164 -9.76 -11.40 -6.57
CA ARG A 164 -9.54 -10.97 -7.95
C ARG A 164 -8.42 -11.80 -8.57
N THR A 165 -8.48 -11.98 -9.87
CA THR A 165 -7.47 -12.72 -10.61
C THR A 165 -6.70 -11.77 -11.52
N VAL A 166 -5.39 -11.86 -11.47
CA VAL A 166 -4.50 -11.34 -12.51
C VAL A 166 -4.39 -12.44 -13.55
N PHE A 167 -4.81 -12.18 -14.77
CA PHE A 167 -4.73 -13.16 -15.84
C PHE A 167 -3.35 -13.15 -16.46
N GLU A 168 -2.82 -11.96 -16.69
CA GLU A 168 -1.57 -11.77 -17.40
C GLU A 168 -0.86 -10.51 -16.93
N ALA A 169 0.46 -10.62 -16.77
CA ALA A 169 1.36 -9.50 -16.61
C ALA A 169 2.48 -9.66 -17.64
N HIS A 170 2.72 -8.65 -18.46
CA HIS A 170 3.65 -8.76 -19.57
C HIS A 170 4.34 -7.45 -19.89
N SER A 171 5.35 -7.54 -20.75
CA SER A 171 6.14 -6.39 -21.24
C SER A 171 6.75 -5.53 -20.13
N PRO A 172 7.35 -6.14 -19.09
CA PRO A 172 8.01 -5.35 -18.07
C PRO A 172 9.23 -4.62 -18.65
N PHE A 173 9.36 -3.35 -18.28
CA PHE A 173 10.46 -2.49 -18.68
C PHE A 173 10.93 -1.67 -17.48
N ILE A 174 12.24 -1.48 -17.35
CA ILE A 174 12.84 -0.71 -16.26
C ILE A 174 13.73 0.36 -16.85
N GLU A 175 13.57 1.58 -16.40
CA GLU A 175 14.42 2.72 -16.75
C GLU A 175 14.78 3.53 -15.48
N VAL A 176 15.72 4.42 -15.63
CA VAL A 176 16.07 5.40 -14.59
C VAL A 176 15.53 6.75 -15.06
N ASN A 177 14.65 7.34 -14.24
CA ASN A 177 14.05 8.62 -14.55
C ASN A 177 15.05 9.79 -14.35
N GLU A 178 14.62 11.01 -14.67
CA GLU A 178 15.45 12.22 -14.56
C GLU A 178 15.90 12.51 -13.10
N GLU A 179 15.18 12.00 -12.12
CA GLU A 179 15.48 12.12 -10.69
C GLU A 179 16.45 11.05 -10.19
N GLY A 180 16.88 10.13 -11.08
CA GLY A 180 17.77 9.01 -10.72
C GLY A 180 17.06 7.85 -10.04
N GLN A 181 15.74 7.82 -10.01
CA GLN A 181 14.95 6.72 -9.45
C GLN A 181 14.70 5.66 -10.51
N ARG A 182 14.72 4.39 -10.10
CA ARG A 182 14.26 3.30 -10.98
C ARG A 182 12.76 3.34 -11.12
N GLU A 183 12.32 3.34 -12.36
CA GLU A 183 10.93 3.33 -12.76
C GLU A 183 10.61 2.05 -13.53
N VAL A 184 9.57 1.36 -13.12
CA VAL A 184 9.14 0.08 -13.71
C VAL A 184 7.81 0.30 -14.40
N GLU A 185 7.72 -0.11 -15.67
CA GLU A 185 6.49 -0.15 -16.43
C GLU A 185 6.14 -1.59 -16.80
N PHE A 186 4.88 -1.95 -16.75
CA PHE A 186 4.37 -3.24 -17.21
C PHE A 186 2.88 -3.16 -17.54
N THR A 187 2.41 -4.11 -18.35
CA THR A 187 0.98 -4.25 -18.66
C THR A 187 0.37 -5.37 -17.82
N LEU A 188 -0.78 -5.08 -17.23
CA LEU A 188 -1.54 -5.99 -16.37
C LEU A 188 -2.93 -6.22 -16.94
N ARG A 189 -3.27 -7.48 -17.28
CA ARG A 189 -4.64 -7.89 -17.57
C ARG A 189 -5.24 -8.53 -16.33
N CYS A 190 -6.36 -8.02 -15.87
CA CYS A 190 -6.98 -8.50 -14.65
C CYS A 190 -8.51 -8.45 -14.70
N GLU A 191 -9.11 -9.18 -13.75
CA GLU A 191 -10.55 -9.25 -13.56
C GLU A 191 -11.15 -7.87 -13.31
N SER A 192 -12.31 -7.61 -13.91
CA SER A 192 -13.04 -6.34 -13.74
C SER A 192 -13.28 -6.00 -12.27
N GLY A 193 -13.07 -4.74 -11.92
CA GLY A 193 -13.21 -4.26 -10.55
C GLY A 193 -12.01 -4.53 -9.65
N THR A 194 -10.89 -4.95 -10.23
CA THR A 194 -9.60 -4.97 -9.54
C THR A 194 -9.14 -3.56 -9.24
N TYR A 195 -8.63 -3.34 -8.04
CA TYR A 195 -8.01 -2.08 -7.65
C TYR A 195 -6.53 -2.12 -8.04
N VAL A 196 -6.24 -1.66 -9.24
CA VAL A 196 -4.93 -1.83 -9.89
C VAL A 196 -3.81 -1.11 -9.15
N LYS A 197 -4.01 0.12 -8.71
CA LYS A 197 -3.01 0.86 -7.94
C LYS A 197 -2.66 0.12 -6.64
N GLU A 198 -3.68 -0.38 -5.96
CA GLU A 198 -3.55 -1.12 -4.72
C GLU A 198 -2.86 -2.48 -4.94
N THR A 199 -2.99 -3.08 -6.13
CA THR A 199 -2.21 -4.27 -6.51
C THR A 199 -0.71 -3.96 -6.52
N VAL A 200 -0.32 -2.76 -6.89
CA VAL A 200 1.09 -2.34 -6.91
C VAL A 200 1.57 -2.00 -5.50
N HIS A 201 1.01 -1.00 -4.83
CA HIS A 201 1.54 -0.49 -3.56
C HIS A 201 1.02 -1.21 -2.30
N GLY A 202 0.03 -2.09 -2.42
CA GLY A 202 -0.44 -2.93 -1.30
C GLY A 202 -1.44 -2.29 -0.34
N ASP A 203 -1.64 -0.96 -0.38
CA ASP A 203 -2.60 -0.21 0.45
C ASP A 203 -2.52 -0.58 1.95
N GLY A 204 -1.29 -0.56 2.52
CA GLY A 204 -1.07 -0.91 3.92
C GLY A 204 -1.48 -2.35 4.28
N GLY A 205 -1.26 -3.32 3.36
CA GLY A 205 -1.62 -4.73 3.56
C GLY A 205 -3.08 -5.06 3.24
N ARG A 206 -3.87 -4.10 2.75
CA ARG A 206 -5.26 -4.34 2.33
C ARG A 206 -5.39 -5.08 1.00
N THR A 207 -4.31 -5.17 0.23
CA THR A 207 -4.21 -5.97 -0.99
C THR A 207 -3.07 -6.96 -0.87
N GLN A 208 -3.37 -8.25 -1.00
CA GLN A 208 -2.39 -9.33 -0.88
C GLN A 208 -2.60 -10.43 -1.92
N PRO A 209 -1.47 -10.90 -2.50
CA PRO A 209 -0.16 -10.27 -2.47
C PRO A 209 -0.16 -8.94 -3.24
N SER A 210 0.82 -8.08 -2.98
CA SER A 210 1.06 -6.85 -3.74
C SER A 210 2.46 -6.86 -4.34
N VAL A 211 2.66 -6.09 -5.42
CA VAL A 211 3.97 -5.95 -6.06
C VAL A 211 5.01 -5.43 -5.06
N ALA A 212 4.65 -4.42 -4.25
CA ALA A 212 5.52 -3.86 -3.20
C ALA A 212 5.97 -4.92 -2.18
N ALA A 213 5.07 -5.81 -1.75
CA ALA A 213 5.42 -6.90 -0.83
C ALA A 213 6.33 -7.94 -1.51
N LEU A 214 6.09 -8.28 -2.78
CA LEU A 214 6.89 -9.25 -3.51
C LEU A 214 8.30 -8.73 -3.80
N ILE A 215 8.43 -7.46 -4.18
CA ILE A 215 9.72 -6.81 -4.47
C ILE A 215 10.46 -6.43 -3.17
N LYS A 216 9.75 -6.31 -2.02
CA LYS A 216 10.25 -5.75 -0.76
C LYS A 216 10.72 -4.30 -0.89
N ALA A 217 9.97 -3.52 -1.66
CA ALA A 217 10.24 -2.11 -1.90
C ALA A 217 8.92 -1.32 -1.90
N LYS A 218 8.98 -0.04 -1.55
CA LYS A 218 7.85 0.85 -1.77
C LYS A 218 7.67 1.07 -3.26
N CYS A 219 6.45 0.91 -3.74
CA CYS A 219 6.09 1.08 -5.14
C CYS A 219 5.10 2.24 -5.24
N ASN A 220 5.56 3.39 -5.75
CA ASN A 220 4.74 4.58 -5.91
C ASN A 220 4.24 4.67 -7.35
N VAL A 221 2.95 4.45 -7.56
CA VAL A 221 2.35 4.51 -8.91
C VAL A 221 2.33 5.96 -9.40
N VAL A 222 3.14 6.23 -10.43
CA VAL A 222 3.27 7.55 -11.04
C VAL A 222 2.36 7.71 -12.26
N TRP A 223 2.06 6.62 -12.96
CA TRP A 223 1.20 6.66 -14.13
C TRP A 223 0.38 5.37 -14.27
N LEU A 224 -0.85 5.51 -14.77
CA LEU A 224 -1.77 4.40 -15.02
C LEU A 224 -2.67 4.75 -16.18
N ASP A 225 -2.64 3.93 -17.20
CA ASP A 225 -3.54 4.02 -18.35
C ASP A 225 -4.43 2.78 -18.45
N VAL A 226 -5.62 2.98 -19.00
CA VAL A 226 -6.59 1.92 -19.24
C VAL A 226 -6.49 1.53 -20.70
N GLY A 227 -5.95 0.35 -20.94
CA GLY A 227 -5.87 -0.23 -22.28
C GLY A 227 -7.17 -0.93 -22.70
N ASP A 228 -7.03 -2.10 -23.32
CA ASP A 228 -8.12 -2.83 -23.93
C ASP A 228 -9.14 -3.37 -22.94
N ILE A 229 -10.39 -3.40 -23.36
CA ILE A 229 -11.49 -4.10 -22.71
C ILE A 229 -11.69 -5.41 -23.45
N HIS A 230 -11.38 -6.52 -22.79
CA HIS A 230 -11.56 -7.84 -23.36
C HIS A 230 -13.00 -8.30 -23.12
N ALA A 231 -13.73 -8.49 -24.23
CA ALA A 231 -15.06 -9.11 -24.20
C ALA A 231 -14.89 -10.57 -24.65
N ASP A 232 -15.33 -11.50 -23.81
CA ASP A 232 -15.48 -12.89 -24.23
C ASP A 232 -16.66 -13.05 -25.18
#